data_55ce3ee5dca9e07c421aa602cccd141a
#
_entry.id   55ce3ee5dca9e07c421aa602cccd141a
#
_cell.length_a   1.000
_cell.length_b   1.000
_cell.length_c   1.000
_cell.angle_alpha   90.00
_cell.angle_beta   90.00
_cell.angle_gamma   90.00
#
_symmetry.space_group_name_H-M   'P 1'
#
loop_
_entity.id
_entity.type
_entity.pdbx_description
1 polymer ?
#
loop_
_entity_poly.entity_id
_entity_poly.type
_entity_poly.pdbx_seq_one_letter_code
_entity_poly.pdbx_strand_id
1 'polypeptide(L)'
;DNFMRVIGVEDVFAAGDVASVLLDGEHTSVMSCQHSRPMGRFAGHNVVCALLGLPQIPLHIDYYVTCLDLGAWGAIYTEGWDRHVVQEGSEAKETKNTINRVRIYPPRSGNRQEILDMAKPEIQVPPIRGADTEFNSSIG
;
A
#
# COMPACT_ATOMS: atom_id res chain seq x y z
N ASP A 1 15.64 -8.12 0.53
CA ASP A 1 15.14 -8.69 1.80
C ASP A 1 13.92 -7.90 2.30
N ASN A 2 13.31 -8.32 3.41
CA ASN A 2 12.14 -7.64 3.96
C ASN A 2 12.41 -6.28 4.64
N PHE A 3 13.66 -5.88 4.78
CA PHE A 3 14.04 -4.50 5.15
C PHE A 3 14.20 -3.59 3.94
N MET A 4 13.86 -4.06 2.74
CA MET A 4 14.00 -3.38 1.45
C MET A 4 15.46 -3.23 1.00
N ARG A 5 16.41 -3.92 1.57
CA ARG A 5 17.81 -3.97 1.12
C ARG A 5 17.95 -4.89 -0.09
N VAL A 6 18.77 -4.49 -1.04
CA VAL A 6 19.14 -5.33 -2.18
C VAL A 6 20.09 -6.42 -1.69
N ILE A 7 19.70 -7.68 -1.89
CA ILE A 7 20.50 -8.83 -1.43
C ILE A 7 21.85 -8.88 -2.17
N GLY A 8 22.95 -8.98 -1.40
CA GLY A 8 24.30 -9.06 -1.96
C GLY A 8 24.92 -7.72 -2.39
N VAL A 9 24.24 -6.59 -2.12
CA VAL A 9 24.75 -5.25 -2.39
C VAL A 9 24.62 -4.41 -1.13
N GLU A 10 25.74 -3.88 -0.62
CA GLU A 10 25.74 -3.01 0.56
C GLU A 10 25.16 -1.62 0.26
N ASP A 11 24.46 -1.05 1.23
CA ASP A 11 23.93 0.31 1.23
C ASP A 11 22.95 0.65 0.09
N VAL A 12 22.38 -0.36 -0.58
CA VAL A 12 21.39 -0.19 -1.63
C VAL A 12 20.03 -0.71 -1.16
N PHE A 13 19.01 0.13 -1.33
CA PHE A 13 17.61 -0.18 -1.06
C PHE A 13 16.80 -0.09 -2.35
N ALA A 14 15.80 -0.95 -2.49
CA ALA A 14 14.90 -0.94 -3.63
C ALA A 14 13.45 -1.12 -3.19
N ALA A 15 12.53 -0.43 -3.86
CA ALA A 15 11.10 -0.48 -3.55
C ALA A 15 10.26 -0.28 -4.81
N GLY A 16 9.01 -0.68 -4.76
CA GLY A 16 8.07 -0.56 -5.88
C GLY A 16 8.26 -1.67 -6.90
N ASP A 17 7.80 -1.40 -8.12
CA ASP A 17 7.70 -2.40 -9.19
C ASP A 17 9.05 -2.98 -9.67
N VAL A 18 10.14 -2.29 -9.36
CA VAL A 18 11.51 -2.75 -9.68
C VAL A 18 12.06 -3.76 -8.67
N ALA A 19 11.38 -3.95 -7.54
CA ALA A 19 11.82 -4.81 -6.45
C ALA A 19 10.86 -5.97 -6.23
N SER A 20 11.40 -7.12 -5.82
CA SER A 20 10.62 -8.27 -5.37
C SER A 20 11.00 -8.59 -3.94
N VAL A 21 9.99 -8.68 -3.06
CA VAL A 21 10.16 -9.01 -1.65
C VAL A 21 9.13 -10.05 -1.24
N LEU A 22 9.55 -10.98 -0.38
CA LEU A 22 8.64 -11.96 0.22
C LEU A 22 7.80 -11.25 1.29
N LEU A 23 6.46 -11.29 1.16
CA LEU A 23 5.54 -10.51 1.98
C LEU A 23 5.09 -11.22 3.25
N ASP A 24 4.60 -12.45 3.09
CA ASP A 24 3.94 -13.24 4.12
C ASP A 24 4.62 -14.61 4.37
N GLY A 25 5.78 -14.84 3.78
CA GLY A 25 6.50 -16.12 3.84
C GLY A 25 6.20 -17.07 2.68
N GLU A 26 5.21 -16.79 1.86
CA GLU A 26 4.81 -17.59 0.70
C GLU A 26 4.75 -16.77 -0.59
N HIS A 27 4.20 -15.56 -0.54
CA HIS A 27 3.93 -14.73 -1.70
C HIS A 27 4.92 -13.57 -1.82
N THR A 28 5.31 -13.25 -3.03
CA THR A 28 6.15 -12.09 -3.35
C THR A 28 5.30 -10.88 -3.73
N SER A 29 5.91 -9.69 -3.57
CA SER A 29 5.27 -8.44 -4.00
C SER A 29 4.89 -8.47 -5.48
N VAL A 30 3.74 -7.89 -5.81
CA VAL A 30 3.28 -7.70 -7.19
C VAL A 30 3.46 -6.24 -7.61
N MET A 31 3.56 -6.01 -8.92
CA MET A 31 3.64 -4.67 -9.53
C MET A 31 2.29 -3.96 -9.37
N SER A 32 2.09 -3.30 -8.24
CA SER A 32 0.86 -2.57 -7.95
C SER A 32 1.07 -1.53 -6.86
N CYS A 33 0.25 -0.49 -6.86
CA CYS A 33 0.32 0.58 -5.85
C CYS A 33 0.05 0.07 -4.42
N GLN A 34 -0.69 -1.03 -4.24
CA GLN A 34 -0.93 -1.62 -2.93
C GLN A 34 0.34 -2.14 -2.27
N HIS A 35 1.32 -2.60 -3.06
CA HIS A 35 2.62 -3.06 -2.56
C HIS A 35 3.70 -1.99 -2.70
N SER A 36 3.76 -1.27 -3.82
CA SER A 36 4.78 -0.25 -4.08
C SER A 36 4.78 0.87 -3.05
N ARG A 37 3.60 1.30 -2.58
CA ARG A 37 3.50 2.39 -1.59
C ARG A 37 4.04 1.99 -0.21
N PRO A 38 3.62 0.90 0.43
CA PRO A 38 4.25 0.46 1.68
C PRO A 38 5.73 0.14 1.51
N MET A 39 6.13 -0.54 0.43
CA MET A 39 7.55 -0.77 0.15
C MET A 39 8.36 0.52 0.15
N GLY A 40 7.88 1.58 -0.51
CA GLY A 40 8.55 2.89 -0.52
C GLY A 40 8.64 3.55 0.86
N ARG A 41 7.60 3.44 1.69
CA ARG A 41 7.59 3.96 3.07
C ARG A 41 8.60 3.24 3.95
N PHE A 42 8.61 1.90 3.89
CA PHE A 42 9.56 1.09 4.67
C PHE A 42 10.99 1.27 4.17
N ALA A 43 11.23 1.32 2.86
CA ALA A 43 12.55 1.59 2.30
C ALA A 43 13.08 2.96 2.76
N GLY A 44 12.28 4.02 2.64
CA GLY A 44 12.67 5.36 3.07
C GLY A 44 13.00 5.44 4.56
N HIS A 45 12.17 4.83 5.42
CA HIS A 45 12.43 4.73 6.85
C HIS A 45 13.74 3.97 7.13
N ASN A 46 13.90 2.80 6.51
CA ASN A 46 15.04 1.92 6.76
C ASN A 46 16.37 2.50 6.25
N VAL A 47 16.36 3.28 5.16
CA VAL A 47 17.54 4.06 4.72
C VAL A 47 18.01 5.01 5.81
N VAL A 48 17.08 5.77 6.41
CA VAL A 48 17.42 6.70 7.49
C VAL A 48 17.92 5.95 8.72
N CYS A 49 17.26 4.85 9.09
CA CYS A 49 17.71 4.00 10.19
C CYS A 49 19.12 3.45 9.95
N ALA A 50 19.42 2.99 8.73
CA ALA A 50 20.75 2.49 8.38
C ALA A 50 21.84 3.58 8.52
N LEU A 51 21.56 4.79 8.02
CA LEU A 51 22.49 5.93 8.11
C LEU A 51 22.76 6.38 9.56
N LEU A 52 21.77 6.25 10.45
CA LEU A 52 21.85 6.68 11.84
C LEU A 52 22.21 5.54 12.82
N GLY A 53 22.41 4.32 12.35
CA GLY A 53 22.64 3.15 13.20
C GLY A 53 21.44 2.78 14.07
N LEU A 54 20.22 3.08 13.62
CA LEU A 54 18.97 2.76 14.31
C LEU A 54 18.39 1.42 13.85
N PRO A 55 17.57 0.75 14.69
CA PRO A 55 16.88 -0.46 14.27
C PRO A 55 15.98 -0.25 13.07
N GLN A 56 16.07 -1.12 12.07
CA GLN A 56 15.21 -1.14 10.90
C GLN A 56 13.92 -1.91 11.17
N ILE A 57 12.86 -1.61 10.42
CA ILE A 57 11.54 -2.24 10.53
C ILE A 57 11.31 -3.14 9.31
N PRO A 58 11.02 -4.44 9.51
CA PRO A 58 10.72 -5.33 8.38
C PRO A 58 9.35 -5.02 7.77
N LEU A 59 9.25 -5.05 6.45
CA LEU A 59 7.98 -5.04 5.74
C LEU A 59 7.30 -6.40 5.90
N HIS A 60 6.03 -6.38 6.28
CA HIS A 60 5.15 -7.54 6.29
C HIS A 60 3.77 -7.10 5.79
N ILE A 61 3.26 -7.75 4.74
CA ILE A 61 1.92 -7.51 4.19
C ILE A 61 1.21 -8.86 4.12
N ASP A 62 0.14 -9.00 4.86
CA ASP A 62 -0.63 -10.24 5.02
C ASP A 62 -1.95 -10.23 4.24
N TYR A 63 -2.13 -9.27 3.34
CA TYR A 63 -3.32 -9.20 2.51
C TYR A 63 -2.99 -8.92 1.04
N TYR A 64 -3.88 -9.35 0.17
CA TYR A 64 -3.86 -9.05 -1.26
C TYR A 64 -5.27 -8.75 -1.73
N VAL A 65 -5.43 -7.68 -2.49
CA VAL A 65 -6.72 -7.28 -3.07
C VAL A 65 -6.56 -6.95 -4.55
N THR A 66 -7.61 -7.19 -5.35
CA THR A 66 -7.68 -6.66 -6.70
C THR A 66 -8.96 -5.87 -6.88
N CYS A 67 -8.91 -4.84 -7.71
CA CYS A 67 -10.10 -4.09 -8.08
C CYS A 67 -10.05 -3.78 -9.58
N LEU A 68 -10.73 -4.62 -10.37
CA LEU A 68 -10.78 -4.54 -11.82
C LEU A 68 -11.94 -3.66 -12.25
N ASP A 69 -11.64 -2.57 -12.96
CA ASP A 69 -12.63 -1.69 -13.55
C ASP A 69 -13.14 -2.29 -14.89
N LEU A 70 -14.44 -2.43 -15.03
CA LEU A 70 -15.14 -2.97 -16.20
C LEU A 70 -15.90 -1.88 -16.98
N GLY A 71 -15.51 -0.62 -16.83
CA GLY A 71 -16.14 0.51 -17.49
C GLY A 71 -17.60 0.72 -17.07
N ALA A 72 -18.53 0.72 -18.02
CA ALA A 72 -19.95 0.90 -17.75
C ALA A 72 -20.60 -0.28 -17.02
N TRP A 73 -19.97 -1.46 -17.01
CA TRP A 73 -20.46 -2.66 -16.33
C TRP A 73 -20.18 -2.64 -14.83
N GLY A 74 -19.41 -1.65 -14.34
CA GLY A 74 -19.03 -1.56 -12.94
C GLY A 74 -17.59 -1.96 -12.69
N ALA A 75 -17.34 -2.69 -11.62
CA ALA A 75 -16.06 -3.25 -11.26
C ALA A 75 -16.22 -4.59 -10.54
N ILE A 76 -15.12 -5.30 -10.34
CA ILE A 76 -15.03 -6.48 -9.48
C ILE A 76 -13.94 -6.21 -8.46
N TYR A 77 -14.24 -6.40 -7.17
CA TYR A 77 -13.28 -6.32 -6.08
C TYR A 77 -13.12 -7.70 -5.45
N THR A 78 -11.87 -8.12 -5.28
CA THR A 78 -11.54 -9.43 -4.71
C THR A 78 -10.57 -9.29 -3.54
N GLU A 79 -10.62 -10.22 -2.61
CA GLU A 79 -9.66 -10.38 -1.52
C GLU A 79 -8.98 -11.75 -1.57
N GLY A 80 -7.77 -11.82 -1.02
CA GLY A 80 -6.96 -13.05 -0.97
C GLY A 80 -6.22 -13.35 -2.27
N TRP A 81 -5.21 -14.19 -2.18
CA TRP A 81 -4.43 -14.65 -3.34
C TRP A 81 -5.24 -15.55 -4.28
N ASP A 82 -6.25 -16.23 -3.78
CA ASP A 82 -7.28 -16.97 -4.52
C ASP A 82 -8.30 -16.06 -5.22
N ARG A 83 -8.24 -14.74 -4.96
CA ARG A 83 -9.10 -13.71 -5.56
C ARG A 83 -10.59 -13.97 -5.34
N HIS A 84 -10.96 -14.26 -4.09
CA HIS A 84 -12.35 -14.38 -3.72
C HIS A 84 -13.12 -13.06 -3.98
N VAL A 85 -14.22 -13.13 -4.74
CA VAL A 85 -15.03 -11.95 -5.08
C VAL A 85 -15.81 -11.50 -3.84
N VAL A 86 -15.65 -10.23 -3.45
CA VAL A 86 -16.27 -9.61 -2.27
C VAL A 86 -17.31 -8.57 -2.67
N GLN A 87 -17.02 -7.79 -3.72
CA GLN A 87 -17.96 -6.81 -4.28
C GLN A 87 -17.94 -6.87 -5.80
N GLU A 88 -19.08 -6.57 -6.41
CA GLU A 88 -19.23 -6.47 -7.87
C GLU A 88 -20.14 -5.31 -8.28
N GLY A 89 -20.17 -4.99 -9.58
CA GLY A 89 -21.04 -3.99 -10.16
C GLY A 89 -20.76 -2.56 -9.68
N SER A 90 -21.81 -1.82 -9.37
CA SER A 90 -21.74 -0.40 -8.95
C SER A 90 -21.02 -0.21 -7.62
N GLU A 91 -21.23 -1.09 -6.65
CA GLU A 91 -20.58 -1.04 -5.34
C GLU A 91 -19.05 -1.15 -5.46
N ALA A 92 -18.58 -2.16 -6.19
CA ALA A 92 -17.15 -2.29 -6.49
C ALA A 92 -16.61 -1.09 -7.29
N LYS A 93 -17.45 -0.47 -8.13
CA LYS A 93 -17.08 0.74 -8.88
C LYS A 93 -16.86 1.94 -7.96
N GLU A 94 -17.67 2.11 -6.93
CA GLU A 94 -17.49 3.16 -5.92
C GLU A 94 -16.19 2.94 -5.12
N THR A 95 -15.94 1.70 -4.70
CA THR A 95 -14.67 1.30 -4.09
C THR A 95 -13.49 1.64 -5.01
N LYS A 96 -13.57 1.29 -6.30
CA LYS A 96 -12.53 1.62 -7.29
C LYS A 96 -12.30 3.12 -7.43
N ASN A 97 -13.36 3.90 -7.46
CA ASN A 97 -13.28 5.37 -7.54
C ASN A 97 -12.60 5.95 -6.29
N THR A 98 -12.94 5.45 -5.10
CA THR A 98 -12.31 5.85 -3.84
C THR A 98 -10.82 5.52 -3.84
N ILE A 99 -10.43 4.32 -4.28
CA ILE A 99 -9.02 3.96 -4.43
C ILE A 99 -8.31 4.96 -5.33
N ASN A 100 -8.85 5.20 -6.53
CA ASN A 100 -8.19 5.97 -7.57
C ASN A 100 -8.17 7.49 -7.30
N ARG A 101 -9.13 8.02 -6.57
CA ARG A 101 -9.30 9.48 -6.38
C ARG A 101 -8.85 9.98 -5.02
N VAL A 102 -8.82 9.12 -4.02
CA VAL A 102 -8.56 9.49 -2.62
C VAL A 102 -7.35 8.73 -2.08
N ARG A 103 -7.42 7.41 -2.05
CA ARG A 103 -6.47 6.59 -1.28
C ARG A 103 -5.05 6.54 -1.81
N ILE A 104 -4.87 6.63 -3.14
CA ILE A 104 -3.54 6.56 -3.77
C ILE A 104 -2.79 7.88 -3.75
N TYR A 105 -3.46 9.00 -3.51
CA TYR A 105 -2.83 10.31 -3.53
C TYR A 105 -2.21 10.68 -2.18
N PRO A 106 -1.11 11.45 -2.19
CA PRO A 106 -0.62 12.14 -1.00
C PRO A 106 -1.61 13.23 -0.58
N PRO A 107 -1.50 13.77 0.66
CA PRO A 107 -2.29 14.92 1.09
C PRO A 107 -2.13 16.10 0.10
N ARG A 108 -3.25 16.68 -0.31
CA ARG A 108 -3.27 17.79 -1.28
C ARG A 108 -3.14 19.16 -0.63
N SER A 109 -3.16 19.22 0.69
CA SER A 109 -3.04 20.46 1.49
C SER A 109 -1.69 21.16 1.35
N GLY A 110 -0.64 20.43 0.93
CA GLY A 110 0.74 20.89 0.97
C GLY A 110 1.30 21.00 2.40
N ASN A 111 0.54 20.58 3.42
CA ASN A 111 0.98 20.58 4.80
C ASN A 111 2.12 19.56 4.99
N ARG A 112 3.29 20.07 5.44
CA ARG A 112 4.47 19.23 5.63
C ARG A 112 4.24 18.09 6.62
N GLN A 113 3.53 18.34 7.72
CA GLN A 113 3.29 17.35 8.76
C GLN A 113 2.39 16.22 8.25
N GLU A 114 1.31 16.54 7.55
CA GLU A 114 0.42 15.55 6.94
C GLU A 114 1.16 14.66 5.93
N ILE A 115 2.05 15.26 5.11
CA ILE A 115 2.86 14.51 4.14
C ILE A 115 3.82 13.55 4.86
N LEU A 116 4.47 14.00 5.95
CA LEU A 116 5.36 13.16 6.75
C LEU A 116 4.60 12.04 7.47
N ASP A 117 3.40 12.34 7.98
CA ASP A 117 2.55 11.33 8.62
C ASP A 117 2.11 10.25 7.62
N MET A 118 1.77 10.63 6.39
CA MET A 118 1.48 9.67 5.31
C MET A 118 2.69 8.84 4.86
N ALA A 119 3.90 9.32 5.11
CA ALA A 119 5.14 8.62 4.76
C ALA A 119 5.63 7.65 5.83
N LYS A 120 4.95 7.56 6.99
CA LYS A 120 5.30 6.59 8.04
C LYS A 120 5.31 5.15 7.52
N PRO A 121 6.17 4.27 8.08
CA PRO A 121 6.25 2.87 7.69
C PRO A 121 5.07 2.07 8.24
N GLU A 122 3.89 2.32 7.71
CA GLU A 122 2.63 1.71 8.11
C GLU A 122 1.96 1.02 6.91
N ILE A 123 1.32 -0.11 7.18
CA ILE A 123 0.53 -0.84 6.20
C ILE A 123 -0.89 -0.29 6.19
N GLN A 124 -1.32 0.17 5.04
CA GLN A 124 -2.67 0.67 4.86
C GLN A 124 -3.66 -0.49 4.77
N VAL A 125 -4.69 -0.49 5.60
CA VAL A 125 -5.75 -1.51 5.58
C VAL A 125 -6.49 -1.57 4.23
N PRO A 126 -7.04 -2.73 3.83
CA PRO A 126 -7.85 -2.86 2.62
C PRO A 126 -9.02 -1.86 2.57
N PRO A 127 -9.43 -1.40 1.37
CA PRO A 127 -10.45 -0.35 1.22
C PRO A 127 -11.78 -0.64 1.91
N ILE A 128 -12.25 -1.87 1.85
CA ILE A 128 -13.56 -2.24 2.42
C ILE A 128 -13.53 -2.26 3.94
N ARG A 129 -12.41 -2.66 4.56
CA ARG A 129 -12.26 -2.69 6.02
C ARG A 129 -11.98 -1.34 6.66
N GLY A 130 -11.56 -0.34 5.86
CA GLY A 130 -11.23 1.01 6.32
C GLY A 130 -12.30 2.06 6.03
N ALA A 131 -13.38 1.71 5.34
CA ALA A 131 -14.40 2.68 4.92
C ALA A 131 -15.19 3.30 6.08
N ASP A 132 -15.27 2.63 7.22
CA ASP A 132 -16.15 3.04 8.33
C ASP A 132 -15.48 4.03 9.31
N THR A 133 -14.17 4.27 9.23
CA THR A 133 -13.45 5.05 10.26
C THR A 133 -12.89 6.40 9.82
N GLU A 134 -12.63 6.62 8.55
CA GLU A 134 -11.95 7.86 8.12
C GLU A 134 -12.83 8.91 7.43
N PHE A 135 -14.00 8.55 6.94
CA PHE A 135 -14.87 9.49 6.20
C PHE A 135 -15.76 10.36 7.11
N ASN A 136 -15.95 9.99 8.37
CA ASN A 136 -16.82 10.71 9.31
C ASN A 136 -16.12 11.80 10.15
N SER A 137 -14.82 12.00 10.03
CA SER A 137 -14.09 13.01 10.81
C SER A 137 -13.77 14.31 10.06
N SER A 138 -14.16 14.43 8.77
CA SER A 138 -13.80 15.60 7.92
C SER A 138 -14.98 16.46 7.46
N ILE A 139 -16.20 16.20 7.95
CA ILE A 139 -17.37 17.06 7.69
C ILE A 139 -17.99 17.43 9.04
N GLY A 140 -17.39 18.39 9.68
CA GLY A 140 -17.88 19.09 10.86
C GLY A 140 -17.42 20.52 10.82
#